data_7c15da3d0b922a6fc3abff618be25806
#
_entry.id   7c15da3d0b922a6fc3abff618be25806
#
_cell.length_a   1.000
_cell.length_b   1.000
_cell.length_c   1.000
_cell.angle_alpha   90.00
_cell.angle_beta   90.00
_cell.angle_gamma   90.00
#
_symmetry.space_group_name_H-M   'P 1'
#
loop_
_entity.id
_entity.type
_entity.pdbx_description
1 polymer ?
#
loop_
_entity_poly.entity_id
_entity_poly.type
_entity_poly.pdbx_seq_one_letter_code
_entity_poly.pdbx_strand_id
1 'polypeptide(L)'
;NGPMIIIAGAGSGKTRVLTYRIAHLMNQGVDSFNILSLTFTNKAAREMKERIASVVGTAEAKNLWMGTFHSVFARILRSEADNLGFPSNFTIYDTQDSVRLLSSIIKEMNLEKDKYKPKQVLGRISQFKNSLITVKAYFNNSDLIEADKMANRPKMGEIYHHYVNRCFKAGAMDFDDLLLRTNELLTRFPEVLAKYQDRFRYIL
;
A
#
# COMPACT_ATOMS: atom_id res chain seq x y z
N ASN A 1 -9.18 -27.01 -4.34
CA ASN A 1 -8.84 -25.58 -4.36
C ASN A 1 -8.54 -25.10 -2.94
N GLY A 2 -7.32 -24.80 -2.61
CA GLY A 2 -6.85 -24.31 -1.32
C GLY A 2 -5.60 -23.45 -1.50
N PRO A 3 -5.00 -22.96 -0.40
CA PRO A 3 -3.73 -22.24 -0.45
C PRO A 3 -2.65 -23.08 -1.12
N MET A 4 -1.89 -22.47 -2.04
CA MET A 4 -0.84 -23.16 -2.78
C MET A 4 0.39 -22.27 -2.89
N ILE A 5 1.56 -22.82 -2.62
CA ILE A 5 2.86 -22.15 -2.81
C ILE A 5 3.54 -22.79 -4.01
N ILE A 6 4.01 -21.97 -4.94
CA ILE A 6 4.80 -22.39 -6.09
C ILE A 6 6.24 -21.90 -5.91
N ILE A 7 7.17 -22.84 -5.72
CA ILE A 7 8.58 -22.53 -5.58
C ILE A 7 9.24 -22.69 -6.95
N ALA A 8 9.86 -21.60 -7.42
CA ALA A 8 10.47 -21.58 -8.75
C ALA A 8 11.65 -20.60 -8.80
N GLY A 9 12.75 -21.01 -9.38
CA GLY A 9 13.96 -20.19 -9.57
C GLY A 9 13.78 -19.02 -10.54
N ALA A 10 14.78 -18.15 -10.64
CA ALA A 10 14.80 -17.10 -11.65
C ALA A 10 14.77 -17.73 -13.06
N GLY A 11 13.98 -17.19 -13.98
CA GLY A 11 13.86 -17.70 -15.34
C GLY A 11 13.03 -18.98 -15.53
N SER A 12 12.57 -19.62 -14.45
CA SER A 12 11.81 -20.89 -14.49
C SER A 12 10.35 -20.78 -14.95
N GLY A 13 9.90 -19.58 -15.33
CA GLY A 13 8.56 -19.39 -15.86
C GLY A 13 7.47 -19.11 -14.81
N LYS A 14 7.81 -18.63 -13.58
CA LYS A 14 6.81 -18.25 -12.54
C LYS A 14 5.63 -17.46 -13.06
N THR A 15 5.91 -16.41 -13.82
CA THR A 15 4.86 -15.57 -14.42
C THR A 15 3.97 -16.35 -15.40
N ARG A 16 4.57 -17.30 -16.13
CA ARG A 16 3.82 -18.17 -17.04
C ARG A 16 2.88 -19.09 -16.28
N VAL A 17 3.34 -19.68 -15.19
CA VAL A 17 2.49 -20.52 -14.33
C VAL A 17 1.29 -19.73 -13.80
N LEU A 18 1.52 -18.52 -13.33
CA LEU A 18 0.45 -17.64 -12.82
C LEU A 18 -0.55 -17.29 -13.93
N THR A 19 -0.08 -16.93 -15.14
CA THR A 19 -0.95 -16.66 -16.30
C THR A 19 -1.86 -17.85 -16.63
N TYR A 20 -1.28 -19.05 -16.73
CA TYR A 20 -2.07 -20.26 -17.02
C TYR A 20 -2.96 -20.68 -15.86
N ARG A 21 -2.59 -20.41 -14.62
CA ARG A 21 -3.47 -20.63 -13.45
C ARG A 21 -4.73 -19.76 -13.52
N ILE A 22 -4.58 -18.49 -13.87
CA ILE A 22 -5.72 -17.57 -14.07
C ILE A 22 -6.61 -18.08 -15.21
N ALA A 23 -6.01 -18.39 -16.37
CA ALA A 23 -6.75 -18.92 -17.50
C ALA A 23 -7.51 -20.23 -17.14
N HIS A 24 -6.86 -21.12 -16.41
CA HIS A 24 -7.48 -22.35 -15.93
C HIS A 24 -8.69 -22.11 -15.04
N LEU A 25 -8.58 -21.17 -14.08
CA LEU A 25 -9.70 -20.81 -13.22
C LEU A 25 -10.87 -20.28 -14.01
N MET A 26 -10.62 -19.40 -15.00
CA MET A 26 -11.65 -18.84 -15.86
C MET A 26 -12.29 -19.91 -16.76
N ASN A 27 -11.52 -20.84 -17.30
CA ASN A 27 -12.04 -21.96 -18.10
C ASN A 27 -12.89 -22.95 -17.25
N GLN A 28 -12.71 -22.94 -15.93
CA GLN A 28 -13.57 -23.68 -14.99
C GLN A 28 -14.80 -22.90 -14.55
N GLY A 29 -15.11 -21.79 -15.16
CA GLY A 29 -16.28 -20.97 -14.87
C GLY A 29 -16.10 -19.98 -13.71
N VAL A 30 -14.86 -19.73 -13.28
CA VAL A 30 -14.61 -18.66 -12.30
C VAL A 30 -14.69 -17.32 -13.02
N ASP A 31 -15.55 -16.45 -12.49
CA ASP A 31 -15.69 -15.09 -13.03
C ASP A 31 -14.40 -14.28 -12.81
N SER A 32 -13.96 -13.58 -13.83
CA SER A 32 -12.77 -12.72 -13.79
C SER A 32 -12.83 -11.65 -12.69
N PHE A 33 -14.02 -11.18 -12.32
CA PHE A 33 -14.23 -10.26 -11.20
C PHE A 33 -13.85 -10.84 -9.83
N ASN A 34 -13.85 -12.16 -9.68
CA ASN A 34 -13.51 -12.85 -8.45
C ASN A 34 -12.02 -13.15 -8.29
N ILE A 35 -11.21 -12.75 -9.29
CA ILE A 35 -9.77 -12.99 -9.30
C ILE A 35 -9.01 -11.69 -9.05
N LEU A 36 -8.18 -11.69 -8.02
CA LEU A 36 -7.19 -10.65 -7.72
C LEU A 36 -5.79 -11.17 -7.98
N SER A 37 -5.03 -10.52 -8.86
CA SER A 37 -3.64 -10.88 -9.13
C SER A 37 -2.71 -9.72 -8.81
N LEU A 38 -1.73 -9.96 -7.94
CA LEU A 38 -0.82 -8.95 -7.42
C LEU A 38 0.62 -9.19 -7.88
N THR A 39 1.32 -8.11 -8.13
CA THR A 39 2.74 -8.15 -8.49
C THR A 39 3.48 -6.94 -7.90
N PHE A 40 4.82 -6.97 -7.94
CA PHE A 40 5.63 -5.90 -7.35
C PHE A 40 5.90 -4.73 -8.29
N THR A 41 5.86 -4.92 -9.61
CA THR A 41 6.20 -3.86 -10.57
C THR A 41 5.12 -3.64 -11.62
N ASN A 42 4.94 -2.39 -12.02
CA ASN A 42 3.99 -2.02 -13.07
C ASN A 42 4.32 -2.69 -14.42
N LYS A 43 5.61 -2.90 -14.70
CA LYS A 43 6.06 -3.61 -15.90
C LYS A 43 5.55 -5.07 -15.87
N ALA A 44 5.77 -5.77 -14.76
CA ALA A 44 5.29 -7.15 -14.62
C ALA A 44 3.77 -7.24 -14.68
N ALA A 45 3.05 -6.29 -14.07
CA ALA A 45 1.59 -6.23 -14.15
C ALA A 45 1.09 -6.09 -15.59
N ARG A 46 1.71 -5.23 -16.39
CA ARG A 46 1.37 -5.01 -17.79
C ARG A 46 1.64 -6.25 -18.64
N GLU A 47 2.86 -6.79 -18.57
CA GLU A 47 3.23 -8.00 -19.31
C GLU A 47 2.32 -9.20 -18.97
N MET A 48 1.98 -9.36 -17.69
CA MET A 48 1.06 -10.41 -17.26
C MET A 48 -0.34 -10.21 -17.82
N LYS A 49 -0.86 -8.97 -17.81
CA LYS A 49 -2.16 -8.64 -18.36
C LYS A 49 -2.25 -8.91 -19.87
N GLU A 50 -1.22 -8.55 -20.61
CA GLU A 50 -1.11 -8.83 -22.05
C GLU A 50 -1.11 -10.34 -22.32
N ARG A 51 -0.34 -11.12 -21.57
CA ARG A 51 -0.30 -12.59 -21.70
C ARG A 51 -1.62 -13.25 -21.33
N ILE A 52 -2.32 -12.77 -20.31
CA ILE A 52 -3.64 -13.30 -19.95
C ILE A 52 -4.63 -12.96 -21.07
N ALA A 53 -4.63 -11.74 -21.57
CA ALA A 53 -5.50 -11.33 -22.68
C ALA A 53 -5.30 -12.18 -23.95
N SER A 54 -4.08 -12.61 -24.22
CA SER A 54 -3.80 -13.51 -25.36
C SER A 54 -4.33 -14.94 -25.18
N VAL A 55 -4.57 -15.37 -23.93
CA VAL A 55 -5.04 -16.74 -23.61
C VAL A 55 -6.56 -16.77 -23.43
N VAL A 56 -7.14 -15.80 -22.73
CA VAL A 56 -8.57 -15.81 -22.35
C VAL A 56 -9.42 -14.81 -23.12
N GLY A 57 -8.78 -13.93 -23.89
CA GLY A 57 -9.45 -12.85 -24.62
C GLY A 57 -9.38 -11.50 -23.89
N THR A 58 -9.41 -10.43 -24.69
CA THR A 58 -9.22 -9.05 -24.20
C THR A 58 -10.37 -8.56 -23.32
N ALA A 59 -11.60 -8.98 -23.63
CA ALA A 59 -12.79 -8.59 -22.88
C ALA A 59 -12.77 -9.13 -21.46
N GLU A 60 -12.47 -10.42 -21.31
CA GLU A 60 -12.36 -11.09 -20.02
C GLU A 60 -11.19 -10.57 -19.17
N ALA A 61 -10.02 -10.36 -19.80
CA ALA A 61 -8.85 -9.83 -19.12
C ALA A 61 -9.03 -8.40 -18.56
N LYS A 62 -9.93 -7.59 -19.13
CA LYS A 62 -10.23 -6.24 -18.62
C LYS A 62 -10.88 -6.24 -17.25
N ASN A 63 -11.65 -7.27 -16.94
CA ASN A 63 -12.41 -7.38 -15.70
C ASN A 63 -11.59 -7.92 -14.51
N LEU A 64 -10.42 -8.48 -14.80
CA LEU A 64 -9.48 -8.92 -13.76
C LEU A 64 -8.97 -7.75 -12.94
N TRP A 65 -8.98 -7.91 -11.61
CA TRP A 65 -8.26 -7.02 -10.73
C TRP A 65 -6.79 -7.42 -10.70
N MET A 66 -5.99 -6.68 -11.45
CA MET A 66 -4.58 -6.95 -11.59
C MET A 66 -3.77 -5.68 -11.50
N GLY A 67 -2.67 -5.73 -10.75
CA GLY A 67 -1.78 -4.60 -10.59
C GLY A 67 -0.71 -4.83 -9.53
N THR A 68 0.00 -3.77 -9.20
CA THR A 68 0.86 -3.75 -8.01
C THR A 68 -0.01 -3.60 -6.76
N PHE A 69 0.52 -4.02 -5.59
CA PHE A 69 -0.15 -3.81 -4.30
C PHE A 69 -0.61 -2.35 -4.17
N HIS A 70 0.27 -1.39 -4.42
CA HIS A 70 -0.05 0.03 -4.32
C HIS A 70 -1.18 0.47 -5.26
N SER A 71 -1.19 0.01 -6.51
CA SER A 71 -2.23 0.39 -7.48
C SER A 71 -3.60 -0.19 -7.14
N VAL A 72 -3.63 -1.44 -6.68
CA VAL A 72 -4.87 -2.10 -6.23
C VAL A 72 -5.39 -1.45 -4.95
N PHE A 73 -4.52 -1.22 -3.97
CA PHE A 73 -4.91 -0.60 -2.71
C PHE A 73 -5.34 0.85 -2.88
N ALA A 74 -4.68 1.63 -3.74
CA ALA A 74 -5.15 2.96 -4.10
C ALA A 74 -6.57 2.92 -4.70
N ARG A 75 -6.88 1.92 -5.53
CA ARG A 75 -8.22 1.75 -6.09
C ARG A 75 -9.26 1.39 -5.03
N ILE A 76 -8.92 0.50 -4.08
CA ILE A 76 -9.78 0.16 -2.93
C ILE A 76 -10.00 1.40 -2.08
N LEU A 77 -8.93 2.10 -1.68
CA LEU A 77 -9.01 3.29 -0.84
C LEU A 77 -9.85 4.40 -1.47
N ARG A 78 -9.77 4.61 -2.80
CA ARG A 78 -10.63 5.59 -3.48
C ARG A 78 -12.11 5.22 -3.45
N SER A 79 -12.43 3.94 -3.53
CA SER A 79 -13.81 3.46 -3.45
C SER A 79 -14.39 3.56 -2.03
N GLU A 80 -13.54 3.53 -1.01
CA GLU A 80 -13.92 3.46 0.40
C GLU A 80 -13.39 4.67 1.20
N ALA A 81 -12.98 5.74 0.54
CA ALA A 81 -12.29 6.87 1.13
C ALA A 81 -13.06 7.51 2.30
N ASP A 82 -14.37 7.63 2.15
CA ASP A 82 -15.25 8.25 3.14
C ASP A 82 -15.19 7.54 4.50
N ASN A 83 -15.01 6.21 4.52
CA ASN A 83 -14.85 5.45 5.76
C ASN A 83 -13.64 5.90 6.60
N LEU A 84 -12.61 6.42 5.92
CA LEU A 84 -11.38 6.91 6.56
C LEU A 84 -11.33 8.43 6.68
N GLY A 85 -12.38 9.15 6.22
CA GLY A 85 -12.44 10.62 6.23
C GLY A 85 -11.56 11.29 5.18
N PHE A 86 -11.19 10.58 4.12
CA PHE A 86 -10.46 11.13 2.97
C PHE A 86 -11.40 11.42 1.80
N PRO A 87 -11.08 12.41 0.95
CA PRO A 87 -11.78 12.57 -0.32
C PRO A 87 -11.46 11.42 -1.27
N SER A 88 -12.40 10.98 -2.08
CA SER A 88 -12.20 9.89 -3.05
C SER A 88 -11.12 10.20 -4.10
N ASN A 89 -10.86 11.47 -4.35
CA ASN A 89 -9.82 11.98 -5.25
C ASN A 89 -8.52 12.38 -4.52
N PHE A 90 -8.24 11.79 -3.35
CA PHE A 90 -7.03 12.10 -2.60
C PHE A 90 -5.76 12.07 -3.48
N THR A 91 -4.82 12.94 -3.15
CA THR A 91 -3.53 13.02 -3.84
C THR A 91 -2.56 11.96 -3.29
N ILE A 92 -1.79 11.35 -4.15
CA ILE A 92 -0.70 10.46 -3.74
C ILE A 92 0.60 11.26 -3.79
N TYR A 93 1.20 11.52 -2.61
CA TYR A 93 2.49 12.17 -2.51
C TYR A 93 3.62 11.25 -2.92
N ASP A 94 4.49 11.74 -3.78
CA ASP A 94 5.74 11.08 -4.06
C ASP A 94 6.80 11.37 -2.98
N THR A 95 8.00 10.82 -3.17
CA THR A 95 9.12 11.03 -2.23
C THR A 95 9.51 12.52 -2.13
N GLN A 96 9.41 13.27 -3.22
CA GLN A 96 9.81 14.69 -3.21
C GLN A 96 8.77 15.53 -2.47
N ASP A 97 7.47 15.27 -2.68
CA ASP A 97 6.38 15.94 -1.96
C ASP A 97 6.49 15.69 -0.46
N SER A 98 6.72 14.43 -0.06
CA SER A 98 6.91 14.03 1.33
C SER A 98 8.13 14.70 1.97
N VAL A 99 9.24 14.77 1.27
CA VAL A 99 10.47 15.46 1.75
C VAL A 99 10.25 16.96 1.88
N ARG A 100 9.56 17.60 0.94
CA ARG A 100 9.22 19.04 1.03
C ARG A 100 8.34 19.33 2.23
N LEU A 101 7.31 18.51 2.45
CA LEU A 101 6.41 18.65 3.60
C LEU A 101 7.19 18.50 4.93
N LEU A 102 8.04 17.48 5.04
CA LEU A 102 8.88 17.29 6.22
C LEU A 102 9.86 18.44 6.45
N SER A 103 10.44 18.98 5.38
CA SER A 103 11.33 20.16 5.46
C SER A 103 10.61 21.38 6.05
N SER A 104 9.35 21.59 5.66
CA SER A 104 8.50 22.66 6.21
C SER A 104 8.21 22.44 7.71
N ILE A 105 7.83 21.20 8.08
CA ILE A 105 7.53 20.82 9.47
C ILE A 105 8.76 21.04 10.36
N ILE A 106 9.92 20.53 9.95
CA ILE A 106 11.17 20.64 10.70
C ILE A 106 11.57 22.11 10.91
N LYS A 107 11.39 22.93 9.87
CA LYS A 107 11.65 24.39 9.94
C LYS A 107 10.70 25.10 10.91
N GLU A 108 9.41 24.80 10.85
CA GLU A 108 8.38 25.41 11.70
C GLU A 108 8.50 24.99 13.16
N MET A 109 8.96 23.76 13.41
CA MET A 109 9.28 23.30 14.76
C MET A 109 10.63 23.84 15.28
N ASN A 110 11.34 24.69 14.52
CA ASN A 110 12.66 25.21 14.85
C ASN A 110 13.69 24.12 15.21
N LEU A 111 13.65 22.98 14.51
CA LEU A 111 14.55 21.86 14.75
C LEU A 111 15.84 21.99 13.89
N GLU A 112 16.95 21.48 14.45
CA GLU A 112 18.23 21.45 13.77
C GLU A 112 18.20 20.57 12.52
N LYS A 113 18.44 21.16 11.34
CA LYS A 113 18.40 20.46 10.04
C LYS A 113 19.42 19.33 9.92
N ASP A 114 20.57 19.45 10.56
CA ASP A 114 21.61 18.43 10.52
C ASP A 114 21.22 17.20 11.33
N LYS A 115 20.45 17.38 12.38
CA LYS A 115 19.92 16.34 13.25
C LYS A 115 18.70 15.67 12.63
N TYR A 116 17.79 16.45 12.06
CA TYR A 116 16.54 16.00 11.45
C TYR A 116 16.56 16.16 9.94
N LYS A 117 17.45 15.43 9.24
CA LYS A 117 17.50 15.45 7.77
C LYS A 117 16.21 14.90 7.18
N PRO A 118 15.45 15.66 6.35
CA PRO A 118 14.11 15.27 5.92
C PRO A 118 14.01 13.89 5.28
N LYS A 119 15.01 13.50 4.47
CA LYS A 119 15.05 12.15 3.87
C LYS A 119 15.22 11.04 4.90
N GLN A 120 16.01 11.27 5.96
CA GLN A 120 16.21 10.29 7.03
C GLN A 120 14.95 10.19 7.92
N VAL A 121 14.32 11.33 8.19
CA VAL A 121 13.04 11.39 8.91
C VAL A 121 11.96 10.65 8.13
N LEU A 122 11.86 10.87 6.81
CA LEU A 122 10.94 10.14 5.95
C LEU A 122 11.20 8.62 6.01
N GLY A 123 12.46 8.20 5.91
CA GLY A 123 12.82 6.78 6.04
C GLY A 123 12.40 6.17 7.38
N ARG A 124 12.50 6.93 8.47
CA ARG A 124 12.04 6.46 9.80
C ARG A 124 10.52 6.37 9.87
N ILE A 125 9.80 7.35 9.34
CA ILE A 125 8.33 7.31 9.24
C ILE A 125 7.87 6.13 8.37
N SER A 126 8.56 5.88 7.26
CA SER A 126 8.31 4.73 6.39
C SER A 126 8.46 3.41 7.16
N GLN A 127 9.51 3.26 7.97
CA GLN A 127 9.66 2.08 8.85
C GLN A 127 8.49 1.90 9.80
N PHE A 128 8.01 2.99 10.44
CA PHE A 128 6.84 2.93 11.30
C PHE A 128 5.61 2.44 10.54
N LYS A 129 5.30 3.05 9.39
CA LYS A 129 4.13 2.69 8.60
C LYS A 129 4.19 1.25 8.08
N ASN A 130 5.35 0.80 7.61
CA ASN A 130 5.55 -0.56 7.14
C ASN A 130 5.48 -1.61 8.26
N SER A 131 5.72 -1.21 9.51
CA SER A 131 5.51 -2.03 10.70
C SER A 131 4.12 -1.85 11.33
N LEU A 132 3.20 -1.19 10.64
CA LEU A 132 1.85 -0.87 11.10
C LEU A 132 1.83 -0.04 12.40
N ILE A 133 2.89 0.74 12.65
CA ILE A 133 3.01 1.60 13.82
C ILE A 133 2.39 2.96 13.47
N THR A 134 1.16 3.18 13.93
CA THR A 134 0.50 4.48 13.84
C THR A 134 1.11 5.49 14.81
N VAL A 135 0.79 6.77 14.68
CA VAL A 135 1.22 7.81 15.66
C VAL A 135 0.82 7.43 17.09
N LYS A 136 -0.41 6.94 17.29
CA LYS A 136 -0.88 6.49 18.60
C LYS A 136 -0.05 5.30 19.12
N ALA A 137 0.22 4.32 18.25
CA ALA A 137 1.05 3.16 18.61
C ALA A 137 2.48 3.57 18.97
N TYR A 138 3.06 4.55 18.25
CA TYR A 138 4.38 5.08 18.57
C TYR A 138 4.43 5.68 19.98
N PHE A 139 3.48 6.55 20.33
CA PHE A 139 3.46 7.19 21.65
C PHE A 139 3.15 6.24 22.80
N ASN A 140 2.54 5.09 22.51
CA ASN A 140 2.30 4.03 23.48
C ASN A 140 3.45 3.01 23.59
N ASN A 141 4.55 3.21 22.85
CA ASN A 141 5.69 2.30 22.83
C ASN A 141 6.96 3.01 23.34
N SER A 142 7.29 2.75 24.62
CA SER A 142 8.46 3.33 25.29
C SER A 142 9.78 3.01 24.58
N ASP A 143 9.91 1.80 24.03
CA ASP A 143 11.14 1.34 23.40
C ASP A 143 11.44 2.11 22.12
N LEU A 144 10.40 2.40 21.34
CA LEU A 144 10.54 3.23 20.12
C LEU A 144 10.93 4.67 20.47
N ILE A 145 10.31 5.24 21.50
CA ILE A 145 10.61 6.60 21.96
C ILE A 145 12.04 6.66 22.45
N GLU A 146 12.47 5.68 23.25
CA GLU A 146 13.83 5.64 23.79
C GLU A 146 14.87 5.41 22.68
N ALA A 147 14.59 4.53 21.73
CA ALA A 147 15.46 4.32 20.57
C ALA A 147 15.68 5.61 19.76
N ASP A 148 14.62 6.40 19.54
CA ASP A 148 14.75 7.68 18.83
C ASP A 148 15.46 8.75 19.68
N LYS A 149 15.33 8.74 21.02
CA LYS A 149 16.13 9.58 21.93
C LYS A 149 17.62 9.21 21.86
N MET A 150 17.93 7.92 21.96
CA MET A 150 19.31 7.42 21.85
C MET A 150 19.94 7.76 20.49
N ALA A 151 19.13 7.74 19.42
CA ALA A 151 19.53 8.22 18.10
C ALA A 151 19.63 9.75 17.99
N ASN A 152 19.56 10.46 19.11
CA ASN A 152 19.60 11.91 19.21
C ASN A 152 18.45 12.62 18.45
N ARG A 153 17.27 11.98 18.34
CA ARG A 153 16.07 12.49 17.66
C ARG A 153 14.81 12.42 18.54
N PRO A 154 14.81 13.03 19.74
CA PRO A 154 13.69 12.91 20.69
C PRO A 154 12.35 13.46 20.16
N LYS A 155 12.37 14.30 19.10
CA LYS A 155 11.17 14.90 18.51
C LYS A 155 10.56 14.09 17.35
N MET A 156 11.03 12.85 17.15
CA MET A 156 10.60 12.02 16.02
C MET A 156 9.09 11.76 16.01
N GLY A 157 8.51 11.45 17.17
CA GLY A 157 7.06 11.23 17.30
C GLY A 157 6.23 12.48 17.01
N GLU A 158 6.69 13.67 17.45
CA GLU A 158 6.01 14.93 17.16
C GLU A 158 6.04 15.24 15.65
N ILE A 159 7.19 15.04 15.00
CA ILE A 159 7.32 15.21 13.55
C ILE A 159 6.37 14.24 12.82
N TYR A 160 6.33 12.98 13.24
CA TYR A 160 5.43 11.96 12.66
C TYR A 160 3.96 12.39 12.80
N HIS A 161 3.57 12.87 13.98
CA HIS A 161 2.22 13.39 14.22
C HIS A 161 1.88 14.57 13.29
N HIS A 162 2.76 15.56 13.19
CA HIS A 162 2.57 16.70 12.30
C HIS A 162 2.48 16.29 10.83
N TYR A 163 3.32 15.35 10.41
CA TYR A 163 3.34 14.85 9.03
C TYR A 163 2.01 14.19 8.67
N VAL A 164 1.53 13.25 9.49
CA VAL A 164 0.26 12.54 9.27
C VAL A 164 -0.92 13.52 9.25
N ASN A 165 -0.96 14.47 10.18
CA ASN A 165 -2.03 15.46 10.25
C ASN A 165 -2.05 16.39 9.02
N ARG A 166 -0.89 16.79 8.51
CA ARG A 166 -0.82 17.64 7.31
C ARG A 166 -1.19 16.89 6.05
N CYS A 167 -0.75 15.65 5.90
CA CYS A 167 -1.21 14.79 4.82
C CYS A 167 -2.73 14.66 4.85
N PHE A 168 -3.31 14.37 6.01
CA PHE A 168 -4.76 14.24 6.17
C PHE A 168 -5.51 15.55 5.81
N LYS A 169 -5.07 16.70 6.33
CA LYS A 169 -5.67 18.01 6.03
C LYS A 169 -5.55 18.38 4.55
N ALA A 170 -4.52 17.95 3.88
CA ALA A 170 -4.32 18.16 2.45
C ALA A 170 -5.09 17.14 1.57
N GLY A 171 -5.82 16.20 2.17
CA GLY A 171 -6.44 15.11 1.43
C GLY A 171 -5.41 14.28 0.66
N ALA A 172 -4.26 14.00 1.28
CA ALA A 172 -3.14 13.31 0.64
C ALA A 172 -2.71 12.07 1.42
N MET A 173 -2.20 11.08 0.71
CA MET A 173 -1.54 9.88 1.25
C MET A 173 -0.19 9.72 0.57
N ASP A 174 0.84 9.28 1.30
CA ASP A 174 2.07 8.81 0.67
C ASP A 174 1.98 7.32 0.26
N PHE A 175 3.02 6.78 -0.35
CA PHE A 175 3.02 5.37 -0.78
C PHE A 175 2.86 4.39 0.38
N ASP A 176 3.45 4.66 1.54
CA ASP A 176 3.33 3.79 2.71
C ASP A 176 1.91 3.86 3.31
N ASP A 177 1.25 5.01 3.20
CA ASP A 177 -0.15 5.16 3.62
C ASP A 177 -1.09 4.25 2.80
N LEU A 178 -0.81 3.99 1.53
CA LEU A 178 -1.66 3.10 0.74
C LEU A 178 -1.74 1.69 1.35
N LEU A 179 -0.64 1.20 1.92
CA LEU A 179 -0.60 -0.08 2.62
C LEU A 179 -1.21 0.02 4.03
N LEU A 180 -0.77 1.00 4.81
CA LEU A 180 -1.22 1.22 6.19
C LEU A 180 -2.73 1.49 6.26
N ARG A 181 -3.24 2.38 5.41
CA ARG A 181 -4.66 2.76 5.39
C ARG A 181 -5.56 1.65 4.85
N THR A 182 -5.09 0.84 3.92
CA THR A 182 -5.84 -0.35 3.49
C THR A 182 -5.94 -1.37 4.63
N ASN A 183 -4.85 -1.58 5.39
CA ASN A 183 -4.91 -2.42 6.59
C ASN A 183 -5.88 -1.86 7.62
N GLU A 184 -5.80 -0.56 7.91
CA GLU A 184 -6.73 0.13 8.82
C GLU A 184 -8.19 -0.02 8.36
N LEU A 185 -8.47 0.21 7.08
CA LEU A 185 -9.80 0.09 6.49
C LEU A 185 -10.39 -1.31 6.70
N LEU A 186 -9.65 -2.34 6.32
CA LEU A 186 -10.12 -3.71 6.41
C LEU A 186 -10.23 -4.23 7.85
N THR A 187 -9.45 -3.66 8.78
CA THR A 187 -9.50 -4.06 10.20
C THR A 187 -10.64 -3.36 10.94
N ARG A 188 -10.89 -2.08 10.64
CA ARG A 188 -11.87 -1.26 11.37
C ARG A 188 -13.30 -1.37 10.84
N PHE A 189 -13.47 -1.77 9.58
CA PHE A 189 -14.76 -1.83 8.89
C PHE A 189 -15.04 -3.25 8.38
N PRO A 190 -15.60 -4.12 9.23
CA PRO A 190 -15.88 -5.52 8.88
C PRO A 190 -16.76 -5.70 7.66
N GLU A 191 -17.67 -4.76 7.40
CA GLU A 191 -18.53 -4.74 6.22
C GLU A 191 -17.74 -4.52 4.92
N VAL A 192 -16.70 -3.68 4.98
CA VAL A 192 -15.78 -3.45 3.86
C VAL A 192 -14.94 -4.70 3.63
N LEU A 193 -14.42 -5.30 4.69
CA LEU A 193 -13.68 -6.57 4.60
C LEU A 193 -14.54 -7.65 3.96
N ALA A 194 -15.76 -7.85 4.43
CA ALA A 194 -16.70 -8.84 3.89
C ALA A 194 -16.98 -8.63 2.41
N LYS A 195 -17.19 -7.36 1.98
CA LYS A 195 -17.37 -6.99 0.58
C LYS A 195 -16.20 -7.46 -0.31
N TYR A 196 -14.96 -7.26 0.13
CA TYR A 196 -13.78 -7.66 -0.64
C TYR A 196 -13.46 -9.15 -0.52
N GLN A 197 -13.79 -9.81 0.59
CA GLN A 197 -13.70 -11.28 0.74
C GLN A 197 -14.70 -12.01 -0.17
N ASP A 198 -15.92 -11.51 -0.29
CA ASP A 198 -16.90 -12.07 -1.23
C ASP A 198 -16.49 -11.84 -2.68
N ARG A 199 -15.93 -10.67 -2.98
CA ARG A 199 -15.46 -10.32 -4.31
C ARG A 199 -14.23 -11.13 -4.73
N PHE A 200 -13.19 -11.19 -3.91
CA PHE A 200 -11.91 -11.80 -4.25
C PHE A 200 -11.79 -13.21 -3.67
N ARG A 201 -12.40 -14.16 -4.34
CA ARG A 201 -12.35 -15.58 -3.94
C ARG A 201 -11.03 -16.25 -4.29
N TYR A 202 -10.28 -15.69 -5.24
CA TYR A 202 -8.98 -16.16 -5.69
C TYR A 202 -7.97 -15.02 -5.68
N ILE A 203 -6.95 -15.15 -4.85
CA ILE A 203 -5.84 -14.19 -4.73
C ILE A 203 -4.57 -14.89 -5.17
N LEU A 204 -3.85 -14.27 -6.13
CA LEU A 204 -2.71 -14.86 -6.84
C LEU A 204 -1.53 -13.88 -6.87
#